data_77abccd482f476ffcd6d2a998a77030e
#
_entry.id   77abccd482f476ffcd6d2a998a77030e
#
_cell.length_a   1.000
_cell.length_b   1.000
_cell.length_c   1.000
_cell.angle_alpha   90.00
_cell.angle_beta   90.00
_cell.angle_gamma   90.00
#
_symmetry.space_group_name_H-M   'P 1'
#
loop_
_entity.id
_entity.type
_entity.pdbx_description
1 polymer ?
#
loop_
_entity_poly.entity_id
_entity_poly.type
_entity_poly.pdbx_seq_one_letter_code
_entity_poly.pdbx_strand_id
1 'polypeptide(L)'
;MTGVQTCALPIWAESAAPGVRVCLELHPGLTIFGAESFARLRAEVGANIGINLDPSHFWWQGVDPLAIVEQHGDAIGLAHGKDTLLHPDRIRVHGLLDARYPIDPDTASWHFTAVGGGRPMSEWWALLSALRTSGYDGVVSIEHEDPTLSAEASIEASATALREVLAWQ
;
A
#
# COMPACT_ATOMS: atom_id res chain seq x y z
N MET A 1 10.80 -8.56 18.77
CA MET A 1 9.35 -8.90 18.74
C MET A 1 8.92 -9.58 17.43
N THR A 2 9.76 -10.41 16.86
CA THR A 2 9.57 -10.95 15.50
C THR A 2 8.99 -12.38 15.46
N GLY A 3 9.00 -13.11 16.58
CA GLY A 3 8.54 -14.50 16.58
C GLY A 3 7.04 -14.71 16.71
N VAL A 4 6.32 -13.77 17.29
CA VAL A 4 4.87 -13.94 17.56
C VAL A 4 4.01 -13.71 16.32
N GLN A 5 4.38 -12.75 15.47
CA GLN A 5 3.65 -12.50 14.22
C GLN A 5 3.80 -13.64 13.20
N THR A 6 4.98 -14.23 13.11
CA THR A 6 5.24 -15.33 12.16
C THR A 6 4.51 -16.61 12.55
N CYS A 7 4.23 -16.84 13.83
CA CYS A 7 3.48 -18.02 14.30
C CYS A 7 1.95 -17.83 14.21
N ALA A 8 1.45 -16.60 14.25
CA ALA A 8 0.01 -16.34 14.20
C ALA A 8 -0.58 -16.43 12.78
N LEU A 9 0.19 -16.05 11.76
CA LEU A 9 -0.28 -16.03 10.37
C LEU A 9 -0.71 -17.40 9.83
N PRO A 10 0.04 -18.50 10.03
CA PRO A 10 -0.42 -19.84 9.66
C PRO A 10 -1.72 -20.23 10.36
N ILE A 11 -1.84 -19.94 11.66
CA ILE A 11 -3.04 -20.26 12.45
C ILE A 11 -4.26 -19.48 11.92
N TRP A 12 -4.11 -18.22 11.58
CA TRP A 12 -5.20 -17.43 11.02
C TRP A 12 -5.60 -17.89 9.61
N ALA A 13 -4.64 -18.27 8.79
CA ALA A 13 -4.91 -18.79 7.46
C ALA A 13 -5.65 -20.14 7.52
N GLU A 14 -5.25 -21.02 8.42
CA GLU A 14 -5.92 -22.32 8.67
C GLU A 14 -7.31 -22.14 9.31
N SER A 15 -7.48 -21.11 10.13
CA SER A 15 -8.73 -20.82 10.84
C SER A 15 -9.72 -20.01 10.01
N ALA A 16 -9.30 -19.44 8.86
CA ALA A 16 -10.18 -18.67 8.00
C ALA A 16 -11.31 -19.57 7.49
N ALA A 17 -12.55 -19.09 7.58
CA ALA A 17 -13.68 -19.79 7.01
C ALA A 17 -13.51 -20.02 5.51
N PRO A 18 -14.04 -21.08 4.92
CA PRO A 18 -13.95 -21.31 3.48
C PRO A 18 -14.42 -20.08 2.69
N GLY A 19 -13.57 -19.62 1.75
CA GLY A 19 -13.84 -18.44 0.94
C GLY A 19 -13.38 -17.11 1.54
N VAL A 20 -12.84 -17.10 2.77
CA VAL A 20 -12.24 -15.90 3.38
C VAL A 20 -10.76 -15.85 3.04
N ARG A 21 -10.33 -14.71 2.48
CA ARG A 21 -8.91 -14.40 2.25
C ARG A 21 -8.42 -13.44 3.32
N VAL A 22 -7.27 -13.74 3.92
CA VAL A 22 -6.57 -12.84 4.85
C VAL A 22 -5.59 -12.01 4.04
N CYS A 23 -5.84 -10.72 3.90
CA CYS A 23 -4.99 -9.82 3.14
C CYS A 23 -4.03 -9.09 4.08
N LEU A 24 -2.74 -9.23 3.82
CA LEU A 24 -1.66 -8.58 4.58
C LEU A 24 -1.26 -7.29 3.88
N GLU A 25 -1.15 -6.23 4.64
CA GLU A 25 -0.51 -5.02 4.17
C GLU A 25 1.01 -5.21 4.20
N LEU A 26 1.65 -5.02 3.04
CA LEU A 26 3.10 -5.14 2.91
C LEU A 26 3.77 -3.85 3.37
N HIS A 27 3.88 -3.71 4.69
CA HIS A 27 4.35 -2.50 5.34
C HIS A 27 5.82 -2.61 5.76
N PRO A 28 6.69 -1.64 5.37
CA PRO A 28 8.07 -1.58 5.85
C PRO A 28 8.16 -1.55 7.37
N GLY A 29 9.13 -2.28 7.90
CA GLY A 29 9.27 -2.48 9.35
C GLY A 29 8.53 -3.71 9.90
N LEU A 30 7.67 -4.34 9.10
CA LEU A 30 7.08 -5.65 9.39
C LEU A 30 7.91 -6.79 8.79
N THR A 31 7.67 -8.01 9.24
CA THR A 31 8.38 -9.22 8.72
C THR A 31 8.03 -9.47 7.25
N ILE A 32 6.78 -9.21 6.87
CA ILE A 32 6.29 -9.35 5.50
C ILE A 32 6.05 -7.95 4.96
N PHE A 33 6.98 -7.44 4.16
CA PHE A 33 6.99 -6.05 3.71
C PHE A 33 7.19 -5.87 2.20
N GLY A 34 7.45 -6.93 1.46
CA GLY A 34 7.73 -6.85 0.03
C GLY A 34 7.40 -8.15 -0.69
N ALA A 35 7.53 -8.14 -2.02
CA ALA A 35 7.14 -9.23 -2.90
C ALA A 35 7.76 -10.59 -2.50
N GLU A 36 9.06 -10.62 -2.24
CA GLU A 36 9.76 -11.87 -1.89
C GLU A 36 9.28 -12.45 -0.54
N SER A 37 9.18 -11.59 0.48
CA SER A 37 8.72 -12.03 1.81
C SER A 37 7.28 -12.54 1.77
N PHE A 38 6.42 -11.89 0.96
CA PHE A 38 5.06 -12.34 0.71
C PHE A 38 5.02 -13.68 -0.05
N ALA A 39 5.79 -13.82 -1.13
CA ALA A 39 5.82 -15.06 -1.92
C ALA A 39 6.25 -16.25 -1.07
N ARG A 40 7.26 -16.09 -0.20
CA ARG A 40 7.70 -17.12 0.73
C ARG A 40 6.60 -17.50 1.72
N LEU A 41 5.94 -16.50 2.32
CA LEU A 41 4.83 -16.77 3.23
C LEU A 41 3.70 -17.52 2.54
N ARG A 42 3.29 -17.04 1.35
CA ARG A 42 2.19 -17.66 0.60
C ARG A 42 2.49 -19.11 0.19
N ALA A 43 3.76 -19.41 -0.14
CA ALA A 43 4.18 -20.77 -0.46
C ALA A 43 4.05 -21.73 0.74
N GLU A 44 4.27 -21.25 1.96
CA GLU A 44 4.17 -22.04 3.19
C GLU A 44 2.73 -22.18 3.71
N VAL A 45 1.93 -21.11 3.59
CA VAL A 45 0.62 -21.00 4.24
C VAL A 45 -0.53 -21.33 3.29
N GLY A 46 -0.36 -21.06 1.99
CA GLY A 46 -1.37 -21.35 0.96
C GLY A 46 -2.05 -20.12 0.38
N ALA A 47 -2.97 -20.35 -0.56
CA ALA A 47 -3.58 -19.31 -1.41
C ALA A 47 -4.62 -18.44 -0.71
N ASN A 48 -5.04 -18.76 0.51
CA ASN A 48 -5.95 -17.95 1.32
C ASN A 48 -5.27 -16.74 1.97
N ILE A 49 -3.92 -16.63 1.87
CA ILE A 49 -3.19 -15.40 2.15
C ILE A 49 -3.15 -14.53 0.89
N GLY A 50 -3.57 -13.28 1.03
CA GLY A 50 -3.56 -12.25 -0.01
C GLY A 50 -2.81 -11.01 0.41
N ILE A 51 -2.81 -10.03 -0.50
CA ILE A 51 -2.21 -8.71 -0.30
C ILE A 51 -3.33 -7.68 -0.11
N ASN A 52 -3.17 -6.84 0.92
CA ASN A 52 -3.75 -5.51 0.95
C ASN A 52 -2.71 -4.58 0.30
N LEU A 53 -2.99 -4.15 -0.92
CA LEU A 53 -2.07 -3.30 -1.69
C LEU A 53 -2.23 -1.86 -1.25
N ASP A 54 -1.29 -1.38 -0.47
CA ASP A 54 -1.10 0.05 -0.21
C ASP A 54 0.08 0.57 -1.01
N PRO A 55 -0.15 1.31 -2.11
CA PRO A 55 0.93 1.77 -2.97
C PRO A 55 1.85 2.78 -2.28
N SER A 56 1.37 3.50 -1.28
CA SER A 56 2.16 4.50 -0.57
C SER A 56 3.40 3.90 0.09
N HIS A 57 3.28 2.68 0.64
CA HIS A 57 4.38 1.97 1.27
C HIS A 57 5.45 1.50 0.28
N PHE A 58 5.09 1.28 -0.98
CA PHE A 58 6.03 0.93 -2.03
C PHE A 58 6.77 2.15 -2.57
N TRP A 59 6.03 3.23 -2.85
CA TRP A 59 6.62 4.43 -3.44
C TRP A 59 7.74 5.04 -2.61
N TRP A 60 7.56 5.18 -1.28
CA TRP A 60 8.63 5.77 -0.48
C TRP A 60 9.85 4.85 -0.32
N GLN A 61 9.71 3.56 -0.55
CA GLN A 61 10.82 2.62 -0.60
C GLN A 61 11.55 2.62 -1.95
N GLY A 62 11.03 3.30 -2.97
CA GLY A 62 11.52 3.23 -4.34
C GLY A 62 11.10 1.95 -5.06
N VAL A 63 10.05 1.27 -4.59
CA VAL A 63 9.46 0.11 -5.24
C VAL A 63 8.31 0.56 -6.13
N ASP A 64 8.23 0.01 -7.34
CA ASP A 64 7.12 0.25 -8.24
C ASP A 64 5.93 -0.66 -7.87
N PRO A 65 4.78 -0.12 -7.44
CA PRO A 65 3.61 -0.93 -7.12
C PRO A 65 3.03 -1.66 -8.34
N LEU A 66 3.29 -1.20 -9.58
CA LEU A 66 2.92 -1.95 -10.78
C LEU A 66 3.61 -3.29 -10.85
N ALA A 67 4.89 -3.38 -10.47
CA ALA A 67 5.62 -4.64 -10.42
C ALA A 67 5.02 -5.62 -9.40
N ILE A 68 4.43 -5.11 -8.32
CA ILE A 68 3.71 -5.95 -7.35
C ILE A 68 2.42 -6.50 -7.96
N VAL A 69 1.67 -5.68 -8.68
CA VAL A 69 0.45 -6.12 -9.39
C VAL A 69 0.80 -7.15 -10.48
N GLU A 70 1.85 -6.93 -11.25
CA GLU A 70 2.31 -7.86 -12.29
C GLU A 70 2.69 -9.24 -11.73
N GLN A 71 3.35 -9.28 -10.57
CA GLN A 71 3.84 -10.51 -9.96
C GLN A 71 2.78 -11.23 -9.12
N HIS A 72 1.87 -10.49 -8.48
CA HIS A 72 0.98 -11.01 -7.45
C HIS A 72 -0.48 -10.53 -7.59
N GLY A 73 -0.89 -10.08 -8.77
CA GLY A 73 -2.24 -9.54 -8.98
C GLY A 73 -3.36 -10.49 -8.56
N ASP A 74 -3.18 -11.80 -8.77
CA ASP A 74 -4.11 -12.84 -8.33
C ASP A 74 -4.26 -12.95 -6.80
N ALA A 75 -3.28 -12.44 -6.07
CA ALA A 75 -3.27 -12.43 -4.60
C ALA A 75 -3.85 -11.15 -4.00
N ILE A 76 -4.01 -10.09 -4.78
CA ILE A 76 -4.54 -8.82 -4.24
C ILE A 76 -6.02 -9.00 -3.94
N GLY A 77 -6.40 -8.81 -2.68
CA GLY A 77 -7.78 -8.93 -2.21
C GLY A 77 -8.33 -7.65 -1.59
N LEU A 78 -7.47 -6.66 -1.35
CA LEU A 78 -7.82 -5.31 -0.90
C LEU A 78 -6.81 -4.33 -1.47
N ALA A 79 -7.22 -3.09 -1.73
CA ALA A 79 -6.34 -2.01 -2.12
C ALA A 79 -6.65 -0.74 -1.33
N HIS A 80 -5.60 0.00 -0.96
CA HIS A 80 -5.71 1.30 -0.32
C HIS A 80 -5.50 2.45 -1.30
N GLY A 81 -6.24 3.53 -1.07
CA GLY A 81 -6.05 4.83 -1.69
C GLY A 81 -5.33 5.76 -0.71
N LYS A 82 -4.01 5.65 -0.66
CA LYS A 82 -3.11 6.50 0.12
C LYS A 82 -1.88 6.82 -0.72
N ASP A 83 -1.45 8.05 -0.71
CA ASP A 83 -0.35 8.55 -1.52
C ASP A 83 0.87 8.92 -0.66
N THR A 84 1.99 9.18 -1.31
CA THR A 84 3.24 9.57 -0.64
C THR A 84 3.93 10.69 -1.39
N LEU A 85 4.19 11.78 -0.70
CA LEU A 85 5.02 12.87 -1.20
C LEU A 85 6.47 12.67 -0.78
N LEU A 86 7.36 12.66 -1.77
CA LEU A 86 8.81 12.56 -1.58
C LEU A 86 9.46 13.95 -1.67
N HIS A 87 10.42 14.22 -0.79
CA HIS A 87 11.21 15.46 -0.78
C HIS A 87 12.64 15.19 -1.24
N PRO A 88 12.96 15.31 -2.56
CA PRO A 88 14.26 14.89 -3.12
C PRO A 88 15.48 15.51 -2.44
N ASP A 89 15.39 16.80 -2.08
CA ASP A 89 16.49 17.49 -1.42
C ASP A 89 16.79 16.96 -0.03
N ARG A 90 15.75 16.57 0.70
CA ARG A 90 15.89 15.97 2.02
C ARG A 90 16.34 14.51 1.92
N ILE A 91 15.81 13.75 0.95
CA ILE A 91 16.24 12.38 0.66
C ILE A 91 17.73 12.33 0.34
N ARG A 92 18.24 13.28 -0.43
CA ARG A 92 19.66 13.37 -0.78
C ARG A 92 20.58 13.45 0.44
N VAL A 93 20.09 14.00 1.55
CA VAL A 93 20.87 14.20 2.78
C VAL A 93 20.58 13.14 3.83
N HIS A 94 19.32 12.78 4.00
CA HIS A 94 18.84 11.94 5.12
C HIS A 94 18.42 10.54 4.69
N GLY A 95 18.28 10.29 3.39
CA GLY A 95 17.78 9.00 2.86
C GLY A 95 16.27 8.85 3.06
N LEU A 96 15.78 7.63 2.79
CA LEU A 96 14.35 7.28 2.89
C LEU A 96 13.98 6.60 4.21
N LEU A 97 14.95 6.05 4.96
CA LEU A 97 14.71 5.40 6.24
C LEU A 97 14.58 6.44 7.38
N ASP A 98 13.67 7.38 7.21
CA ASP A 98 13.33 8.35 8.24
C ASP A 98 12.25 7.75 9.15
N ALA A 99 12.68 7.23 10.28
CA ALA A 99 11.83 6.53 11.24
C ALA A 99 11.27 7.45 12.35
N ARG A 100 11.36 8.77 12.18
CA ARG A 100 10.82 9.71 13.17
C ARG A 100 9.30 9.64 13.18
N TYR A 101 8.73 9.55 14.37
CA TYR A 101 7.29 9.56 14.55
C TYR A 101 6.90 10.43 15.76
N PRO A 102 5.87 11.28 15.67
CA PRO A 102 5.06 11.54 14.48
C PRO A 102 5.87 12.18 13.35
N ILE A 103 5.46 11.96 12.10
CA ILE A 103 6.11 12.54 10.92
C ILE A 103 5.85 14.05 10.93
N ASP A 104 6.93 14.82 10.86
CA ASP A 104 6.87 16.27 10.66
C ASP A 104 7.07 16.57 9.17
N PRO A 105 6.02 17.00 8.43
CA PRO A 105 6.07 17.23 6.99
C PRO A 105 7.07 18.33 6.60
N ASP A 106 7.42 19.23 7.52
CA ASP A 106 8.36 20.31 7.23
C ASP A 106 9.83 19.86 7.25
N THR A 107 10.13 18.72 7.85
CA THR A 107 11.52 18.23 7.98
C THR A 107 11.72 16.80 7.47
N ALA A 108 10.68 16.00 7.32
CA ALA A 108 10.76 14.60 6.88
C ALA A 108 11.21 14.46 5.42
N SER A 109 11.87 13.36 5.10
CA SER A 109 12.24 13.00 3.72
C SER A 109 11.04 12.65 2.86
N TRP A 110 9.97 12.21 3.47
CA TRP A 110 8.70 11.88 2.83
C TRP A 110 7.57 11.93 3.89
N HIS A 111 6.34 12.03 3.42
CA HIS A 111 5.16 11.85 4.27
C HIS A 111 3.98 11.36 3.43
N PHE A 112 3.00 10.76 4.07
CA PHE A 112 1.76 10.37 3.41
C PHE A 112 0.91 11.56 3.06
N THR A 113 0.15 11.48 1.97
CA THR A 113 -0.77 12.52 1.52
C THR A 113 -2.09 11.93 1.04
N ALA A 114 -3.07 12.78 0.85
CA ALA A 114 -4.24 12.46 0.08
C ALA A 114 -3.85 12.01 -1.35
N VAL A 115 -4.66 11.17 -1.98
CA VAL A 115 -4.44 10.67 -3.35
C VAL A 115 -4.26 11.84 -4.33
N GLY A 116 -3.17 11.80 -5.10
CA GLY A 116 -2.76 12.86 -6.03
C GLY A 116 -1.92 13.97 -5.37
N GLY A 117 -1.69 13.93 -4.07
CA GLY A 117 -0.84 14.90 -3.38
C GLY A 117 0.65 14.65 -3.54
N GLY A 118 1.05 13.42 -3.81
CA GLY A 118 2.46 13.03 -3.94
C GLY A 118 2.80 12.49 -5.33
N ARG A 119 1.93 11.68 -5.89
CA ARG A 119 2.16 11.04 -7.20
C ARG A 119 1.23 11.63 -8.26
N PRO A 120 1.70 11.77 -9.51
CA PRO A 120 0.85 12.25 -10.60
C PRO A 120 -0.33 11.30 -10.85
N MET A 121 -1.47 11.84 -11.22
CA MET A 121 -2.69 11.06 -11.46
C MET A 121 -2.55 10.02 -12.58
N SER A 122 -1.58 10.19 -13.49
CA SER A 122 -1.23 9.18 -14.50
C SER A 122 -0.67 7.90 -13.90
N GLU A 123 0.08 7.96 -12.78
CA GLU A 123 0.57 6.78 -12.07
C GLU A 123 -0.58 6.06 -11.35
N TRP A 124 -1.50 6.81 -10.76
CA TRP A 124 -2.72 6.26 -10.18
C TRP A 124 -3.59 5.58 -11.24
N TRP A 125 -3.74 6.20 -12.40
CA TRP A 125 -4.46 5.58 -13.52
C TRP A 125 -3.80 4.27 -13.97
N ALA A 126 -2.48 4.27 -14.13
CA ALA A 126 -1.74 3.06 -14.51
C ALA A 126 -1.92 1.94 -13.47
N LEU A 127 -1.83 2.26 -12.19
CA LEU A 127 -1.99 1.30 -11.10
C LEU A 127 -3.41 0.71 -11.06
N LEU A 128 -4.45 1.56 -11.11
CA LEU A 128 -5.85 1.10 -11.08
C LEU A 128 -6.21 0.30 -12.35
N SER A 129 -5.65 0.68 -13.50
CA SER A 129 -5.81 -0.08 -14.76
C SER A 129 -5.13 -1.45 -14.69
N ALA A 130 -3.94 -1.53 -14.11
CA ALA A 130 -3.23 -2.79 -13.90
C ALA A 130 -3.99 -3.70 -12.92
N LEU A 131 -4.49 -3.15 -11.80
CA LEU A 131 -5.34 -3.88 -10.86
C LEU A 131 -6.56 -4.47 -11.54
N ARG A 132 -7.28 -3.67 -12.31
CA ARG A 132 -8.45 -4.15 -13.07
C ARG A 132 -8.08 -5.25 -14.07
N THR A 133 -6.97 -5.08 -14.79
CA THR A 133 -6.47 -6.06 -15.76
C THR A 133 -6.07 -7.38 -15.09
N SER A 134 -5.56 -7.35 -13.85
CA SER A 134 -5.25 -8.55 -13.07
C SER A 134 -6.48 -9.28 -12.53
N GLY A 135 -7.68 -8.74 -12.74
CA GLY A 135 -8.96 -9.32 -12.28
C GLY A 135 -9.43 -8.79 -10.93
N TYR A 136 -8.79 -7.76 -10.38
CA TYR A 136 -9.27 -7.12 -9.16
C TYR A 136 -10.55 -6.33 -9.43
N ASP A 137 -11.62 -6.67 -8.72
CA ASP A 137 -12.95 -6.02 -8.77
C ASP A 137 -13.41 -5.51 -7.39
N GLY A 138 -12.49 -5.49 -6.42
CA GLY A 138 -12.73 -5.03 -5.07
C GLY A 138 -12.76 -3.51 -4.93
N VAL A 139 -12.87 -3.06 -3.71
CA VAL A 139 -12.89 -1.64 -3.34
C VAL A 139 -11.49 -1.06 -3.24
N VAL A 140 -11.33 0.24 -3.55
CA VAL A 140 -10.17 1.03 -3.14
C VAL A 140 -10.57 1.79 -1.88
N SER A 141 -10.04 1.37 -0.74
CA SER A 141 -10.33 1.95 0.57
C SER A 141 -9.43 3.14 0.83
N ILE A 142 -10.02 4.32 1.05
CA ILE A 142 -9.23 5.52 1.38
C ILE A 142 -8.70 5.39 2.80
N GLU A 143 -7.39 5.54 2.95
CA GLU A 143 -6.73 5.61 4.24
C GLU A 143 -6.13 7.02 4.43
N HIS A 144 -6.45 7.64 5.59
CA HIS A 144 -5.97 8.98 5.92
C HIS A 144 -4.82 8.91 6.92
N GLU A 145 -3.66 9.38 6.46
CA GLU A 145 -2.46 9.61 7.29
C GLU A 145 -1.71 10.88 6.85
N ASP A 146 -2.42 11.82 6.20
CA ASP A 146 -1.85 13.09 5.76
C ASP A 146 -1.69 14.04 6.98
N PRO A 147 -0.45 14.41 7.36
CA PRO A 147 -0.24 15.29 8.52
C PRO A 147 -0.56 16.75 8.23
N THR A 148 -0.87 17.11 6.99
CA THR A 148 -1.09 18.50 6.54
C THR A 148 -2.57 18.85 6.39
N LEU A 149 -3.46 17.85 6.37
CA LEU A 149 -4.90 18.02 6.17
C LEU A 149 -5.71 17.46 7.35
N SER A 150 -6.91 17.98 7.55
CA SER A 150 -7.88 17.30 8.41
C SER A 150 -8.34 15.98 7.77
N ALA A 151 -8.85 15.07 8.58
CA ALA A 151 -9.33 13.77 8.07
C ALA A 151 -10.42 13.96 7.01
N GLU A 152 -11.38 14.87 7.25
CA GLU A 152 -12.45 15.15 6.29
C GLU A 152 -11.88 15.68 4.97
N ALA A 153 -10.97 16.67 5.03
CA ALA A 153 -10.39 17.28 3.83
C ALA A 153 -9.56 16.27 3.03
N SER A 154 -8.78 15.42 3.69
CA SER A 154 -7.96 14.38 3.05
C SER A 154 -8.83 13.30 2.39
N ILE A 155 -9.88 12.84 3.08
CA ILE A 155 -10.82 11.85 2.53
C ILE A 155 -11.57 12.44 1.32
N GLU A 156 -12.04 13.67 1.39
CA GLU A 156 -12.75 14.33 0.30
C GLU A 156 -11.85 14.54 -0.93
N ALA A 157 -10.60 14.99 -0.71
CA ALA A 157 -9.60 15.15 -1.77
C ALA A 157 -9.29 13.79 -2.45
N SER A 158 -9.01 12.75 -1.66
CA SER A 158 -8.73 11.40 -2.15
C SER A 158 -9.92 10.82 -2.93
N ALA A 159 -11.14 10.97 -2.42
CA ALA A 159 -12.33 10.49 -3.08
C ALA A 159 -12.59 11.20 -4.42
N THR A 160 -12.30 12.50 -4.49
CA THR A 160 -12.43 13.27 -5.73
C THR A 160 -11.40 12.80 -6.76
N ALA A 161 -10.12 12.70 -6.38
CA ALA A 161 -9.05 12.24 -7.24
C ALA A 161 -9.30 10.83 -7.78
N LEU A 162 -9.70 9.89 -6.91
CA LEU A 162 -10.00 8.51 -7.33
C LEU A 162 -11.18 8.44 -8.28
N ARG A 163 -12.26 9.22 -8.08
CA ARG A 163 -13.39 9.27 -9.02
C ARG A 163 -12.97 9.81 -10.37
N GLU A 164 -12.13 10.83 -10.42
CA GLU A 164 -11.60 11.37 -11.68
C GLU A 164 -10.81 10.31 -12.44
N VAL A 165 -9.87 9.63 -11.79
CA VAL A 165 -9.06 8.59 -12.43
C VAL A 165 -9.91 7.41 -12.92
N LEU A 166 -10.89 6.99 -12.13
CA LEU A 166 -11.80 5.91 -12.53
C LEU A 166 -12.68 6.30 -13.73
N ALA A 167 -12.98 7.58 -13.91
CA ALA A 167 -13.71 8.05 -15.08
C ALA A 167 -12.89 8.04 -16.39
N TRP A 168 -11.56 7.87 -16.33
CA TRP A 168 -10.70 7.73 -17.51
C TRP A 168 -10.66 6.30 -18.07
N GLN A 169 -11.24 5.32 -17.35
CA GLN A 169 -11.33 3.90 -17.74
C GLN A 169 -12.61 3.61 -18.53
#